data_5997d77a1ce873de3cbe2cb30795c6d4
#
_entry.id   5997d77a1ce873de3cbe2cb30795c6d4
#
_cell.length_a   1.000
_cell.length_b   1.000
_cell.length_c   1.000
_cell.angle_alpha   90.00
_cell.angle_beta   90.00
_cell.angle_gamma   90.00
#
_symmetry.space_group_name_H-M   'P 1'
#
loop_
_entity.id
_entity.type
_entity.pdbx_description
1 polymer ?
#
loop_
_entity_poly.entity_id
_entity_poly.type
_entity_poly.pdbx_seq_one_letter_code
_entity_poly.pdbx_strand_id
1 'polypeptide(L)'
;MSSLSPAAELLLRNQSQLKGQVLMAHLPVGDGVDNLIKPLLTSGVDCLHLLTDDWRSFNDLNAFVAQEPRFLPLFQAYLGQDQDSGLLAAYDHIVLFMPKAKEQARFLMAQLLPLLKSGAQFWLVGENNGGIKSADKLILATAEAVLPEGSYQLSKADKAKKSMLISLQRAYDIEQAAYQPFGATPWQLEWQLPEDAERLALLNELTLISLPGVFSHGRLDEGTALMLKHLPRIKESKLRQRRVLDMGCGTGVIGLSLLKRTPELALTFCDVNAMALEATRRSLALNQMTGDVVASDMWQGITERFDLIISNPPFHTGQKTDYDLADRFIRQAKQHLKRNGELRIVANRFLKYPDIIEASFGHCERIAETGKFCIWSARV
;
A
#
# COMPACT_ATOMS: atom_id res chain seq x y z
N MET A 1 -6.03 21.27 -13.09
CA MET A 1 -4.64 20.94 -12.71
C MET A 1 -4.60 20.80 -11.20
N SER A 2 -4.30 19.63 -10.67
CA SER A 2 -4.08 19.45 -9.22
C SER A 2 -2.85 20.28 -8.82
N SER A 3 -2.92 21.03 -7.73
CA SER A 3 -1.76 21.70 -7.18
C SER A 3 -0.80 20.65 -6.62
N LEU A 4 0.51 20.84 -6.83
CA LEU A 4 1.52 20.00 -6.22
C LEU A 4 1.38 19.97 -4.69
N SER A 5 1.78 18.87 -4.07
CA SER A 5 1.93 18.80 -2.63
C SER A 5 3.02 19.77 -2.16
N PRO A 6 2.93 20.32 -0.93
CA PRO A 6 3.98 21.21 -0.38
C PRO A 6 5.36 20.55 -0.35
N ALA A 7 5.41 19.22 -0.23
CA ALA A 7 6.66 18.47 -0.28
C ALA A 7 7.26 18.44 -1.70
N ALA A 8 6.44 18.21 -2.71
CA ALA A 8 6.87 18.24 -4.11
C ALA A 8 7.28 19.65 -4.58
N GLU A 9 6.58 20.69 -4.15
CA GLU A 9 7.00 22.09 -4.40
C GLU A 9 8.38 22.37 -3.82
N LEU A 10 8.65 21.88 -2.58
CA LEU A 10 9.95 22.05 -1.94
C LEU A 10 11.05 21.28 -2.67
N LEU A 11 10.75 20.07 -3.14
CA LEU A 11 11.68 19.27 -3.95
C LEU A 11 12.05 20.03 -5.25
N LEU A 12 11.07 20.52 -6.00
CA LEU A 12 11.31 21.26 -7.23
C LEU A 12 12.12 22.55 -7.00
N ARG A 13 11.94 23.24 -5.88
CA ARG A 13 12.77 24.39 -5.52
C ARG A 13 14.26 24.04 -5.44
N ASN A 14 14.57 22.79 -5.09
CA ASN A 14 15.94 22.28 -4.95
C ASN A 14 16.39 21.41 -6.14
N GLN A 15 15.59 21.30 -7.20
CA GLN A 15 15.83 20.37 -8.32
C GLN A 15 17.18 20.54 -9.02
N SER A 16 17.76 21.74 -9.03
CA SER A 16 19.08 22.01 -9.65
C SER A 16 20.25 21.27 -9.00
N GLN A 17 20.05 20.75 -7.78
CA GLN A 17 21.02 19.93 -7.06
C GLN A 17 20.92 18.44 -7.43
N LEU A 18 19.79 17.99 -8.00
CA LEU A 18 19.58 16.61 -8.44
C LEU A 18 20.30 16.37 -9.76
N LYS A 19 21.20 15.41 -9.81
CA LYS A 19 21.99 15.06 -11.00
C LYS A 19 22.24 13.56 -11.05
N GLY A 20 22.57 13.05 -12.23
CA GLY A 20 22.94 11.67 -12.42
C GLY A 20 21.76 10.71 -12.26
N GLN A 21 22.01 9.58 -11.63
CA GLN A 21 20.99 8.56 -11.36
C GLN A 21 20.22 8.89 -10.09
N VAL A 22 18.94 9.14 -10.21
CA VAL A 22 18.04 9.52 -9.10
C VAL A 22 17.02 8.41 -8.86
N LEU A 23 16.86 8.03 -7.59
CA LEU A 23 15.75 7.20 -7.14
C LEU A 23 14.81 8.03 -6.29
N MET A 24 13.55 8.02 -6.64
CA MET A 24 12.48 8.58 -5.79
C MET A 24 11.64 7.46 -5.20
N ALA A 25 11.12 7.65 -4.01
CA ALA A 25 10.26 6.66 -3.36
C ALA A 25 9.07 7.31 -2.64
N HIS A 26 7.95 6.59 -2.62
CA HIS A 26 6.72 6.93 -1.91
C HIS A 26 6.13 8.29 -2.33
N LEU A 27 5.96 8.49 -3.63
CA LEU A 27 5.40 9.72 -4.21
C LEU A 27 4.00 9.99 -3.65
N PRO A 28 3.69 11.23 -3.22
CA PRO A 28 2.33 11.62 -2.85
C PRO A 28 1.34 11.41 -4.01
N VAL A 29 0.19 10.86 -3.69
CA VAL A 29 -0.88 10.66 -4.68
C VAL A 29 -1.35 12.01 -5.23
N GLY A 30 -1.35 12.15 -6.56
CA GLY A 30 -1.73 13.39 -7.26
C GLY A 30 -0.55 14.25 -7.73
N ASP A 31 0.67 14.01 -7.24
CA ASP A 31 1.89 14.59 -7.81
C ASP A 31 2.28 13.76 -9.06
N GLY A 32 2.04 14.29 -10.25
CA GLY A 32 2.07 13.51 -11.49
C GLY A 32 3.20 13.88 -12.45
N VAL A 33 3.09 13.31 -13.64
CA VAL A 33 4.08 13.42 -14.71
C VAL A 33 4.38 14.89 -15.07
N ASP A 34 3.34 15.68 -15.36
CA ASP A 34 3.53 17.02 -15.88
C ASP A 34 4.06 18.02 -14.85
N ASN A 35 3.62 17.87 -13.60
CA ASN A 35 3.91 18.83 -12.56
C ASN A 35 5.20 18.53 -11.79
N LEU A 36 5.64 17.27 -11.74
CA LEU A 36 6.82 16.86 -10.97
C LEU A 36 7.86 16.12 -11.82
N ILE A 37 7.49 15.05 -12.52
CA ILE A 37 8.47 14.18 -13.19
C ILE A 37 9.16 14.89 -14.38
N LYS A 38 8.40 15.53 -15.26
CA LYS A 38 8.97 16.28 -16.40
C LYS A 38 9.92 17.39 -15.97
N PRO A 39 9.57 18.26 -15.00
CA PRO A 39 10.51 19.27 -14.50
C PRO A 39 11.83 18.67 -13.96
N LEU A 40 11.76 17.56 -13.22
CA LEU A 40 12.95 16.89 -12.71
C LEU A 40 13.85 16.34 -13.83
N LEU A 41 13.27 15.72 -14.85
CA LEU A 41 14.02 15.19 -16.01
C LEU A 41 14.66 16.28 -16.87
N THR A 42 14.21 17.53 -16.76
CA THR A 42 14.83 18.68 -17.44
C THR A 42 15.93 19.34 -16.62
N SER A 43 16.11 18.98 -15.35
CA SER A 43 17.03 19.64 -14.42
C SER A 43 18.45 19.06 -14.35
N GLY A 44 18.80 18.11 -15.22
CA GLY A 44 20.13 17.45 -15.24
C GLY A 44 20.13 16.06 -14.62
N VAL A 45 18.97 15.46 -14.45
CA VAL A 45 18.78 14.04 -14.07
C VAL A 45 19.00 13.18 -15.32
N ASP A 46 19.96 12.24 -15.24
CA ASP A 46 20.27 11.33 -16.34
C ASP A 46 19.28 10.16 -16.42
N CYS A 47 18.87 9.66 -15.25
CA CYS A 47 17.90 8.60 -15.12
C CYS A 47 17.10 8.77 -13.82
N LEU A 48 15.78 8.62 -13.89
CA LEU A 48 14.87 8.72 -12.75
C LEU A 48 14.12 7.41 -12.57
N HIS A 49 14.42 6.70 -11.50
CA HIS A 49 13.63 5.57 -11.04
C HIS A 49 12.65 6.02 -9.96
N LEU A 50 11.46 5.47 -9.98
CA LEU A 50 10.43 5.75 -8.97
C LEU A 50 9.89 4.47 -8.37
N LEU A 51 10.19 4.23 -7.10
CA LEU A 51 9.57 3.17 -6.32
C LEU A 51 8.25 3.66 -5.74
N THR A 52 7.15 3.03 -6.10
CA THR A 52 5.83 3.29 -5.54
C THR A 52 5.16 2.03 -5.05
N ASP A 53 4.51 2.12 -3.90
CA ASP A 53 3.66 1.09 -3.32
C ASP A 53 2.17 1.31 -3.64
N ASP A 54 1.82 2.38 -4.38
CA ASP A 54 0.45 2.72 -4.76
C ASP A 54 0.23 2.46 -6.26
N TRP A 55 -0.68 1.54 -6.57
CA TRP A 55 -1.05 1.15 -7.95
C TRP A 55 -1.59 2.30 -8.78
N ARG A 56 -2.30 3.25 -8.18
CA ARG A 56 -2.87 4.43 -8.85
C ARG A 56 -1.75 5.30 -9.39
N SER A 57 -0.77 5.60 -8.52
CA SER A 57 0.41 6.37 -8.90
C SER A 57 1.23 5.65 -9.98
N PHE A 58 1.43 4.33 -9.84
CA PHE A 58 2.13 3.54 -10.85
C PHE A 58 1.43 3.61 -12.21
N ASN A 59 0.14 3.40 -12.26
CA ASN A 59 -0.65 3.34 -13.50
C ASN A 59 -0.64 4.68 -14.25
N ASP A 60 -0.79 5.79 -13.51
CA ASP A 60 -0.73 7.14 -14.07
C ASP A 60 0.64 7.47 -14.67
N LEU A 61 1.70 6.97 -14.04
CA LEU A 61 3.08 7.23 -14.44
C LEU A 61 3.59 6.27 -15.53
N ASN A 62 3.12 5.04 -15.53
CA ASN A 62 3.60 4.00 -16.46
C ASN A 62 3.30 4.33 -17.93
N ALA A 63 2.21 5.03 -18.21
CA ALA A 63 1.88 5.50 -19.56
C ALA A 63 2.93 6.49 -20.13
N PHE A 64 3.71 7.13 -19.25
CA PHE A 64 4.74 8.07 -19.66
C PHE A 64 6.07 7.39 -20.06
N VAL A 65 6.32 6.17 -19.63
CA VAL A 65 7.57 5.42 -19.92
C VAL A 65 7.86 5.33 -21.41
N ALA A 66 6.83 5.11 -22.22
CA ALA A 66 6.98 5.02 -23.67
C ALA A 66 7.49 6.33 -24.33
N GLN A 67 7.30 7.47 -23.65
CA GLN A 67 7.70 8.79 -24.13
C GLN A 67 9.05 9.24 -23.57
N GLU A 68 9.48 8.66 -22.43
CA GLU A 68 10.70 9.08 -21.73
C GLU A 68 11.44 7.86 -21.18
N PRO A 69 12.38 7.30 -21.95
CA PRO A 69 13.10 6.07 -21.57
C PRO A 69 14.04 6.26 -20.36
N ARG A 70 14.34 7.48 -19.95
CA ARG A 70 15.11 7.78 -18.73
C ARG A 70 14.27 7.65 -17.45
N PHE A 71 12.96 7.45 -17.59
CA PHE A 71 12.04 7.32 -16.46
C PHE A 71 11.56 5.88 -16.32
N LEU A 72 11.68 5.30 -15.12
CA LEU A 72 11.23 3.94 -14.81
C LEU A 72 10.44 3.92 -13.50
N PRO A 73 9.10 3.85 -13.55
CA PRO A 73 8.29 3.59 -12.37
C PRO A 73 8.27 2.09 -12.03
N LEU A 74 8.29 1.78 -10.75
CA LEU A 74 8.31 0.43 -10.21
C LEU A 74 7.22 0.30 -9.15
N PHE A 75 6.31 -0.64 -9.37
CA PHE A 75 5.28 -0.99 -8.40
C PHE A 75 5.74 -2.21 -7.60
N GLN A 76 6.35 -1.95 -6.45
CA GLN A 76 6.92 -2.99 -5.60
C GLN A 76 6.73 -2.66 -4.11
N ALA A 77 6.62 -3.69 -3.27
CA ALA A 77 6.61 -3.55 -1.83
C ALA A 77 8.00 -3.14 -1.29
N TYR A 78 9.07 -3.64 -1.93
CA TYR A 78 10.45 -3.33 -1.60
C TYR A 78 11.34 -3.58 -2.83
N LEU A 79 12.49 -2.95 -2.87
CA LEU A 79 13.45 -3.11 -3.96
C LEU A 79 13.99 -4.55 -4.03
N GLY A 80 14.09 -5.08 -5.25
CA GLY A 80 14.55 -6.45 -5.50
C GLY A 80 13.52 -7.53 -5.19
N GLN A 81 12.24 -7.17 -5.03
CA GLN A 81 11.14 -8.12 -4.92
C GLN A 81 11.07 -9.02 -6.17
N ASP A 82 11.21 -8.41 -7.35
CA ASP A 82 11.32 -9.10 -8.62
C ASP A 82 12.80 -9.17 -9.02
N GLN A 83 13.38 -10.36 -9.07
CA GLN A 83 14.82 -10.59 -9.31
C GLN A 83 15.33 -9.99 -10.63
N ASP A 84 14.45 -9.72 -11.59
CA ASP A 84 14.78 -9.19 -12.91
C ASP A 84 14.82 -7.64 -12.98
N SER A 85 14.65 -6.92 -11.88
CA SER A 85 14.43 -5.47 -11.92
C SER A 85 15.65 -4.63 -12.31
N GLY A 86 16.83 -5.18 -12.44
CA GLY A 86 18.06 -4.45 -12.85
C GLY A 86 18.46 -3.31 -11.91
N LEU A 87 17.80 -3.16 -10.77
CA LEU A 87 17.89 -2.04 -9.84
C LEU A 87 19.07 -2.08 -8.87
N LEU A 88 20.03 -2.96 -9.12
CA LEU A 88 21.24 -3.05 -8.30
C LEU A 88 22.23 -1.88 -8.56
N ALA A 89 21.76 -0.84 -9.24
CA ALA A 89 22.54 0.34 -9.51
C ALA A 89 22.62 1.26 -8.28
N ALA A 90 23.80 1.72 -7.98
CA ALA A 90 24.00 2.77 -6.98
C ALA A 90 23.54 4.12 -7.51
N TYR A 91 22.91 4.92 -6.65
CA TYR A 91 22.31 6.20 -7.00
C TYR A 91 23.15 7.38 -6.52
N ASP A 92 23.15 8.45 -7.31
CA ASP A 92 23.77 9.73 -6.97
C ASP A 92 22.87 10.54 -6.02
N HIS A 93 21.56 10.39 -6.16
CA HIS A 93 20.56 10.97 -5.27
C HIS A 93 19.42 10.00 -4.99
N ILE A 94 19.00 9.94 -3.73
CA ILE A 94 17.76 9.24 -3.34
C ILE A 94 16.84 10.23 -2.65
N VAL A 95 15.58 10.30 -3.11
CA VAL A 95 14.55 11.16 -2.52
C VAL A 95 13.42 10.28 -1.98
N LEU A 96 13.20 10.32 -0.69
CA LEU A 96 12.06 9.67 -0.05
C LEU A 96 11.05 10.73 0.38
N PHE A 97 9.82 10.63 -0.13
CA PHE A 97 8.71 11.36 0.45
C PHE A 97 8.29 10.70 1.76
N MET A 98 8.21 11.49 2.83
CA MET A 98 7.98 11.00 4.19
C MET A 98 6.63 10.28 4.31
N PRO A 99 6.59 8.96 4.57
CA PRO A 99 5.36 8.24 4.86
C PRO A 99 4.72 8.73 6.17
N LYS A 100 3.39 8.65 6.27
CA LYS A 100 2.69 8.97 7.51
C LYS A 100 3.03 8.00 8.66
N ALA A 101 3.24 6.73 8.34
CA ALA A 101 3.63 5.70 9.30
C ALA A 101 5.16 5.69 9.49
N LYS A 102 5.63 5.93 10.71
CA LYS A 102 7.07 5.95 11.02
C LYS A 102 7.77 4.62 10.72
N GLU A 103 7.10 3.51 10.94
CA GLU A 103 7.65 2.18 10.65
C GLU A 103 7.85 1.97 9.15
N GLN A 104 6.92 2.44 8.32
CA GLN A 104 7.10 2.42 6.87
C GLN A 104 8.25 3.32 6.43
N ALA A 105 8.39 4.50 7.04
CA ALA A 105 9.54 5.38 6.76
C ALA A 105 10.87 4.71 7.12
N ARG A 106 10.99 4.06 8.29
CA ARG A 106 12.17 3.28 8.67
C ARG A 106 12.44 2.16 7.70
N PHE A 107 11.43 1.40 7.35
CA PHE A 107 11.52 0.28 6.41
C PHE A 107 12.07 0.73 5.06
N LEU A 108 11.49 1.79 4.47
CA LEU A 108 11.97 2.34 3.19
C LEU A 108 13.39 2.90 3.31
N MET A 109 13.70 3.67 4.34
CA MET A 109 15.06 4.20 4.55
C MET A 109 16.09 3.08 4.69
N ALA A 110 15.79 2.02 5.43
CA ALA A 110 16.70 0.89 5.60
C ALA A 110 17.03 0.19 4.27
N GLN A 111 16.10 0.17 3.33
CA GLN A 111 16.33 -0.36 1.99
C GLN A 111 17.10 0.61 1.09
N LEU A 112 16.79 1.90 1.19
CA LEU A 112 17.27 2.91 0.25
C LEU A 112 18.68 3.43 0.56
N LEU A 113 19.00 3.62 1.84
CA LEU A 113 20.29 4.17 2.25
C LEU A 113 21.52 3.38 1.75
N PRO A 114 21.51 2.04 1.76
CA PRO A 114 22.64 1.26 1.22
C PRO A 114 22.87 1.44 -0.29
N LEU A 115 21.88 1.94 -1.03
CA LEU A 115 21.96 2.15 -2.47
C LEU A 115 22.68 3.44 -2.87
N LEU A 116 23.03 4.31 -1.91
CA LEU A 116 23.77 5.53 -2.18
C LEU A 116 25.21 5.23 -2.60
N LYS A 117 25.67 5.86 -3.67
CA LYS A 117 27.09 5.90 -4.02
C LYS A 117 27.91 6.63 -2.94
N SER A 118 29.23 6.45 -2.96
CA SER A 118 30.16 7.30 -2.22
C SER A 118 29.95 8.78 -2.60
N GLY A 119 29.85 9.65 -1.61
CA GLY A 119 29.58 11.09 -1.80
C GLY A 119 28.14 11.44 -2.23
N ALA A 120 27.25 10.47 -2.39
CA ALA A 120 25.86 10.68 -2.79
C ALA A 120 24.97 11.21 -1.66
N GLN A 121 23.80 11.72 -2.02
CA GLN A 121 22.84 12.33 -1.07
C GLN A 121 21.53 11.57 -0.99
N PHE A 122 21.05 11.38 0.25
CA PHE A 122 19.69 10.98 0.53
C PHE A 122 18.89 12.18 1.03
N TRP A 123 17.72 12.43 0.44
CA TRP A 123 16.81 13.47 0.84
C TRP A 123 15.52 12.88 1.37
N LEU A 124 15.16 13.25 2.59
CA LEU A 124 13.84 13.01 3.14
C LEU A 124 13.04 14.31 3.05
N VAL A 125 11.96 14.30 2.27
CA VAL A 125 11.09 15.47 2.07
C VAL A 125 9.68 15.16 2.58
N GLY A 126 9.07 16.10 3.30
CA GLY A 126 7.73 15.86 3.84
C GLY A 126 7.07 17.11 4.39
N GLU A 127 5.76 16.98 4.64
CA GLU A 127 4.99 18.06 5.23
C GLU A 127 5.18 18.14 6.76
N ASN A 128 5.07 19.35 7.29
CA ASN A 128 5.27 19.62 8.71
C ASN A 128 4.30 18.89 9.64
N ASN A 129 3.11 18.55 9.15
CA ASN A 129 2.09 17.75 9.84
C ASN A 129 2.25 16.24 9.61
N GLY A 130 3.14 15.82 8.70
CA GLY A 130 3.43 14.42 8.34
C GLY A 130 4.58 13.79 9.14
N GLY A 131 5.07 14.42 10.20
CA GLY A 131 6.13 13.85 11.06
C GLY A 131 7.55 14.24 10.70
N ILE A 132 7.79 14.98 9.60
CA ILE A 132 9.12 15.37 9.12
C ILE A 132 9.94 16.18 10.16
N LYS A 133 9.29 16.93 11.03
CA LYS A 133 9.97 17.78 12.03
C LYS A 133 10.83 17.01 13.04
N SER A 134 10.54 15.75 13.26
CA SER A 134 11.28 14.85 14.16
C SER A 134 12.00 13.72 13.42
N ALA A 135 12.09 13.81 12.10
CA ALA A 135 12.62 12.74 11.27
C ALA A 135 14.17 12.68 11.26
N ASP A 136 14.85 13.72 11.71
CA ASP A 136 16.30 13.73 11.93
C ASP A 136 16.77 12.55 12.80
N LYS A 137 16.10 12.34 13.94
CA LYS A 137 16.38 11.21 14.84
C LYS A 137 16.10 9.86 14.17
N LEU A 138 15.03 9.80 13.37
CA LEU A 138 14.63 8.58 12.67
C LEU A 138 15.65 8.21 11.57
N ILE A 139 16.14 9.21 10.81
CA ILE A 139 17.17 9.02 9.79
C ILE A 139 18.46 8.52 10.43
N LEU A 140 18.93 9.19 11.49
CA LEU A 140 20.16 8.81 12.18
C LEU A 140 20.09 7.39 12.72
N ALA A 141 19.05 7.05 13.48
CA ALA A 141 18.88 5.70 14.01
C ALA A 141 18.77 4.62 12.94
N THR A 142 18.22 4.96 11.75
CA THR A 142 18.15 4.01 10.64
C THR A 142 19.51 3.89 9.95
N ALA A 143 20.20 5.01 9.73
CA ALA A 143 21.54 5.02 9.11
C ALA A 143 22.54 4.24 9.97
N GLU A 144 22.54 4.43 11.29
CA GLU A 144 23.36 3.67 12.26
C GLU A 144 23.13 2.15 12.14
N ALA A 145 21.91 1.73 11.80
CA ALA A 145 21.57 0.30 11.69
C ALA A 145 22.02 -0.34 10.36
N VAL A 146 22.18 0.44 9.28
CA VAL A 146 22.37 -0.10 7.92
C VAL A 146 23.61 0.43 7.19
N LEU A 147 24.27 1.46 7.71
CA LEU A 147 25.47 2.03 7.15
C LEU A 147 26.65 1.89 8.13
N PRO A 148 27.90 1.79 7.63
CA PRO A 148 29.08 1.79 8.51
C PRO A 148 29.15 3.07 9.37
N GLU A 149 29.67 2.94 10.57
CA GLU A 149 29.87 4.07 11.49
C GLU A 149 30.77 5.15 10.85
N GLY A 150 30.41 6.42 11.01
CA GLY A 150 31.16 7.55 10.44
C GLY A 150 31.02 7.73 8.92
N SER A 151 30.24 6.87 8.25
CA SER A 151 30.10 6.89 6.79
C SER A 151 29.06 7.86 6.24
N TYR A 152 28.49 8.70 7.08
CA TYR A 152 27.43 9.64 6.67
C TYR A 152 27.41 10.90 7.55
N GLN A 153 26.87 11.97 6.99
CA GLN A 153 26.65 13.24 7.70
C GLN A 153 25.22 13.75 7.43
N LEU A 154 24.52 14.10 8.50
CA LEU A 154 23.19 14.72 8.41
C LEU A 154 23.32 16.24 8.29
N SER A 155 22.53 16.84 7.40
CA SER A 155 22.38 18.29 7.30
C SER A 155 20.91 18.67 7.09
N LYS A 156 20.55 19.89 7.52
CA LYS A 156 19.26 20.47 7.15
C LYS A 156 19.41 21.17 5.82
N ALA A 157 18.78 20.64 4.80
CA ALA A 157 18.95 21.18 3.45
C ALA A 157 18.05 22.39 3.20
N ASP A 158 16.72 22.29 3.46
CA ASP A 158 15.80 23.39 3.16
C ASP A 158 14.51 23.31 3.99
N LYS A 159 13.82 24.45 4.12
CA LYS A 159 12.57 24.57 4.86
C LYS A 159 11.62 25.55 4.19
N ALA A 160 10.37 25.13 4.03
CA ALA A 160 9.27 25.99 3.63
C ALA A 160 8.21 26.12 4.74
N LYS A 161 7.22 26.97 4.53
CA LYS A 161 6.15 27.21 5.52
C LYS A 161 5.42 25.92 5.95
N LYS A 162 5.19 25.01 4.99
CA LYS A 162 4.41 23.78 5.21
C LYS A 162 5.22 22.47 5.12
N SER A 163 6.48 22.54 4.68
CA SER A 163 7.30 21.36 4.38
C SER A 163 8.76 21.56 4.79
N MET A 164 9.50 20.45 4.91
CA MET A 164 10.92 20.41 5.24
C MET A 164 11.62 19.35 4.40
N LEU A 165 12.88 19.63 4.05
CA LEU A 165 13.82 18.71 3.42
C LEU A 165 15.01 18.52 4.34
N ILE A 166 15.30 17.26 4.68
CA ILE A 166 16.45 16.83 5.47
C ILE A 166 17.37 16.06 4.54
N SER A 167 18.67 16.37 4.53
CA SER A 167 19.67 15.69 3.70
C SER A 167 20.63 14.89 4.58
N LEU A 168 20.89 13.65 4.17
CA LEU A 168 21.99 12.83 4.66
C LEU A 168 22.96 12.63 3.50
N GLN A 169 24.22 13.01 3.68
CA GLN A 169 25.26 12.78 2.71
C GLN A 169 26.09 11.58 3.13
N ARG A 170 26.31 10.64 2.22
CA ARG A 170 27.27 9.55 2.39
C ARG A 170 28.67 10.10 2.25
N ALA A 171 29.61 9.67 3.10
CA ALA A 171 31.00 10.09 3.03
C ALA A 171 31.65 9.65 1.71
N TYR A 172 32.71 10.36 1.32
CA TYR A 172 33.55 10.02 0.17
C TYR A 172 34.49 8.85 0.53
N ASP A 173 34.99 8.16 -0.48
CA ASP A 173 36.02 7.11 -0.36
C ASP A 173 35.64 5.87 0.47
N ILE A 174 34.33 5.59 0.56
CA ILE A 174 33.82 4.36 1.17
C ILE A 174 33.59 3.33 0.09
N GLU A 175 34.23 2.17 0.26
CA GLU A 175 34.04 1.03 -0.62
C GLU A 175 32.56 0.61 -0.60
N GLN A 176 31.97 0.56 -1.78
CA GLN A 176 30.56 0.18 -1.88
C GLN A 176 30.45 -1.33 -1.68
N ALA A 177 29.90 -1.76 -0.55
CA ALA A 177 29.53 -3.14 -0.37
C ALA A 177 28.55 -3.55 -1.48
N ALA A 178 28.72 -4.75 -2.01
CA ALA A 178 27.76 -5.30 -2.97
C ALA A 178 26.35 -5.23 -2.36
N TYR A 179 25.44 -4.61 -3.08
CA TYR A 179 24.04 -4.53 -2.64
C TYR A 179 23.48 -5.94 -2.46
N GLN A 180 23.06 -6.25 -1.26
CA GLN A 180 22.28 -7.44 -0.99
C GLN A 180 20.80 -7.03 -1.07
N PRO A 181 19.97 -7.68 -1.92
CA PRO A 181 18.54 -7.40 -1.96
C PRO A 181 17.95 -7.42 -0.55
N PHE A 182 17.42 -6.30 -0.12
CA PHE A 182 16.88 -6.17 1.23
C PHE A 182 15.48 -6.79 1.26
N GLY A 183 15.38 -8.04 1.66
CA GLY A 183 14.10 -8.73 1.85
C GLY A 183 13.25 -8.06 2.92
N ALA A 184 11.93 -8.15 2.79
CA ALA A 184 11.00 -7.67 3.81
C ALA A 184 11.03 -8.50 5.11
N THR A 185 11.73 -9.64 5.12
CA THR A 185 11.70 -10.62 6.23
C THR A 185 12.01 -10.02 7.62
N PRO A 186 13.05 -9.17 7.81
CA PRO A 186 13.31 -8.59 9.13
C PRO A 186 12.22 -7.62 9.63
N TRP A 187 11.35 -7.16 8.75
CA TRP A 187 10.32 -6.16 9.02
C TRP A 187 8.91 -6.73 9.01
N GLN A 188 8.74 -7.99 8.60
CA GLN A 188 7.45 -8.64 8.66
C GLN A 188 7.09 -8.97 10.10
N LEU A 189 5.83 -8.74 10.44
CA LEU A 189 5.24 -9.24 11.67
C LEU A 189 4.40 -10.47 11.34
N GLU A 190 4.71 -11.57 12.00
CA GLU A 190 3.83 -12.73 12.03
C GLU A 190 2.87 -12.56 13.20
N TRP A 191 1.60 -12.70 12.96
CA TRP A 191 0.59 -12.60 13.99
C TRP A 191 -0.54 -13.61 13.75
N GLN A 192 -1.15 -14.04 14.84
CA GLN A 192 -2.29 -14.96 14.82
C GLN A 192 -3.55 -14.20 15.17
N LEU A 193 -4.68 -14.69 14.69
CA LEU A 193 -5.96 -14.15 15.10
C LEU A 193 -6.16 -14.33 16.60
N PRO A 194 -6.73 -13.33 17.32
CA PRO A 194 -7.00 -13.43 18.74
C PRO A 194 -7.87 -14.64 19.06
N GLU A 195 -7.60 -15.30 20.18
CA GLU A 195 -8.33 -16.51 20.63
C GLU A 195 -9.77 -16.24 21.06
N ASP A 196 -10.15 -14.98 21.23
CA ASP A 196 -11.44 -14.60 21.76
C ASP A 196 -12.59 -14.86 20.79
N ALA A 197 -13.39 -15.77 21.16
CA ALA A 197 -14.72 -16.19 20.79
C ALA A 197 -14.78 -17.53 20.04
N GLU A 198 -15.71 -18.36 20.48
CA GLU A 198 -16.07 -19.66 19.92
C GLU A 198 -16.26 -19.69 18.39
N ARG A 199 -16.61 -18.56 17.78
CA ARG A 199 -16.76 -18.44 16.31
C ARG A 199 -15.47 -18.25 15.55
N LEU A 200 -14.42 -17.78 16.20
CA LEU A 200 -13.07 -17.59 15.60
C LEU A 200 -12.16 -18.79 15.84
N ALA A 201 -12.55 -19.75 16.67
CA ALA A 201 -11.74 -20.91 17.02
C ALA A 201 -11.18 -21.67 15.79
N LEU A 202 -11.96 -21.77 14.71
CA LEU A 202 -11.51 -22.36 13.44
C LEU A 202 -10.44 -21.53 12.71
N LEU A 203 -10.23 -20.29 13.13
CA LEU A 203 -9.30 -19.35 12.49
C LEU A 203 -8.03 -19.16 13.32
N ASN A 204 -7.96 -19.69 14.54
CA ASN A 204 -6.81 -19.54 15.46
C ASN A 204 -5.52 -20.17 14.92
N GLU A 205 -5.62 -21.03 13.91
CA GLU A 205 -4.46 -21.64 13.25
C GLU A 205 -3.92 -20.81 12.07
N LEU A 206 -4.55 -19.65 11.74
CA LEU A 206 -4.06 -18.79 10.67
C LEU A 206 -2.91 -17.92 11.19
N THR A 207 -1.76 -18.04 10.55
CA THR A 207 -0.65 -17.10 10.73
C THR A 207 -0.66 -16.10 9.58
N LEU A 208 -0.68 -14.83 9.93
CA LEU A 208 -0.73 -13.73 8.97
C LEU A 208 0.59 -12.98 8.95
N ILE A 209 0.99 -12.56 7.78
CA ILE A 209 2.11 -11.65 7.59
C ILE A 209 1.58 -10.23 7.48
N SER A 210 2.23 -9.32 8.18
CA SER A 210 1.97 -7.88 8.04
C SER A 210 3.28 -7.15 7.76
N LEU A 211 3.23 -6.21 6.82
CA LEU A 211 4.37 -5.38 6.43
C LEU A 211 4.13 -3.92 6.82
N PRO A 212 5.18 -3.13 7.08
CA PRO A 212 5.04 -1.72 7.41
C PRO A 212 4.30 -0.94 6.31
N GLY A 213 3.26 -0.18 6.68
CA GLY A 213 2.40 0.56 5.75
C GLY A 213 1.09 -0.14 5.38
N VAL A 214 0.93 -1.43 5.70
CA VAL A 214 -0.35 -2.12 5.57
C VAL A 214 -1.32 -1.65 6.65
N PHE A 215 -2.59 -1.50 6.29
CA PHE A 215 -3.66 -1.13 7.23
C PHE A 215 -3.69 -2.08 8.44
N SER A 216 -3.79 -1.50 9.64
CA SER A 216 -3.80 -2.24 10.92
C SER A 216 -2.60 -3.16 11.12
N HIS A 217 -1.40 -2.72 10.70
CA HIS A 217 -0.16 -3.46 10.82
C HIS A 217 0.00 -4.17 12.19
N GLY A 218 0.09 -5.51 12.16
CA GLY A 218 0.29 -6.36 13.33
C GLY A 218 -0.89 -6.45 14.31
N ARG A 219 -2.09 -6.03 13.92
CA ARG A 219 -3.29 -6.10 14.77
C ARG A 219 -4.55 -6.33 13.97
N LEU A 220 -5.59 -6.86 14.61
CA LEU A 220 -6.90 -7.00 14.01
C LEU A 220 -7.72 -5.73 14.19
N ASP A 221 -8.20 -5.16 13.07
CA ASP A 221 -9.13 -4.02 13.08
C ASP A 221 -10.52 -4.44 13.62
N GLU A 222 -11.19 -3.56 14.37
CA GLU A 222 -12.50 -3.83 14.98
C GLU A 222 -13.59 -4.16 13.94
N GLY A 223 -13.61 -3.45 12.79
CA GLY A 223 -14.55 -3.73 11.70
C GLY A 223 -14.28 -5.08 11.05
N THR A 224 -13.01 -5.38 10.80
CA THR A 224 -12.58 -6.69 10.31
C THR A 224 -12.92 -7.80 11.30
N ALA A 225 -12.71 -7.60 12.60
CA ALA A 225 -13.10 -8.56 13.63
C ALA A 225 -14.61 -8.85 13.62
N LEU A 226 -15.43 -7.81 13.45
CA LEU A 226 -16.86 -7.97 13.29
C LEU A 226 -17.22 -8.79 12.04
N MET A 227 -16.55 -8.50 10.90
CA MET A 227 -16.74 -9.24 9.64
C MET A 227 -16.39 -10.73 9.81
N LEU A 228 -15.28 -11.05 10.46
CA LEU A 228 -14.84 -12.44 10.68
C LEU A 228 -15.84 -13.26 11.51
N LYS A 229 -16.48 -12.64 12.52
CA LYS A 229 -17.53 -13.27 13.32
C LYS A 229 -18.80 -13.58 12.51
N HIS A 230 -19.01 -12.86 11.42
CA HIS A 230 -20.22 -12.93 10.60
C HIS A 230 -19.93 -13.28 9.14
N LEU A 231 -18.83 -14.01 8.87
CA LEU A 231 -18.56 -14.49 7.52
C LEU A 231 -19.71 -15.35 6.97
N PRO A 232 -20.07 -15.21 5.68
CA PRO A 232 -21.15 -15.97 5.10
C PRO A 232 -20.87 -17.47 5.18
N ARG A 233 -21.92 -18.24 5.49
CA ARG A 233 -21.87 -19.70 5.38
C ARG A 233 -22.08 -20.09 3.93
N ILE A 234 -21.05 -20.64 3.31
CA ILE A 234 -21.13 -21.14 1.95
C ILE A 234 -21.52 -22.61 2.03
N LYS A 235 -22.73 -22.95 1.50
CA LYS A 235 -23.25 -24.33 1.56
C LYS A 235 -22.39 -25.27 0.72
N GLU A 236 -21.97 -26.40 1.28
CA GLU A 236 -21.06 -27.40 0.68
C GLU A 236 -21.55 -27.93 -0.68
N SER A 237 -22.86 -28.10 -0.87
CA SER A 237 -23.45 -28.63 -2.12
C SER A 237 -23.22 -27.79 -3.38
N LYS A 238 -22.66 -26.55 -3.22
CA LYS A 238 -22.41 -25.63 -4.34
C LYS A 238 -20.99 -25.04 -4.32
N LEU A 239 -20.04 -25.65 -3.61
CA LEU A 239 -18.71 -25.10 -3.35
C LEU A 239 -17.77 -25.13 -4.54
N ARG A 240 -17.84 -26.15 -5.36
CA ARG A 240 -16.99 -26.26 -6.54
C ARG A 240 -17.28 -25.10 -7.51
N GLN A 241 -16.30 -24.16 -7.66
CA GLN A 241 -16.32 -23.02 -8.57
C GLN A 241 -16.95 -21.72 -8.04
N ARG A 242 -17.19 -21.54 -6.74
CA ARG A 242 -17.58 -20.23 -6.23
C ARG A 242 -16.40 -19.28 -6.23
N ARG A 243 -16.56 -18.18 -6.95
CA ARG A 243 -15.59 -17.09 -7.01
C ARG A 243 -15.89 -16.06 -5.95
N VAL A 244 -14.89 -15.72 -5.17
CA VAL A 244 -14.97 -14.70 -4.12
C VAL A 244 -13.92 -13.62 -4.38
N LEU A 245 -14.30 -12.36 -4.21
CA LEU A 245 -13.39 -11.22 -4.26
C LEU A 245 -13.28 -10.61 -2.86
N ASP A 246 -12.06 -10.57 -2.32
CA ASP A 246 -11.68 -9.79 -1.14
C ASP A 246 -11.12 -8.45 -1.63
N MET A 247 -11.95 -7.40 -1.62
CA MET A 247 -11.62 -6.08 -2.15
C MET A 247 -11.06 -5.16 -1.06
N GLY A 248 -9.83 -4.65 -1.28
CA GLY A 248 -9.07 -3.96 -0.24
C GLY A 248 -8.57 -4.97 0.80
N CYS A 249 -7.91 -6.03 0.33
CA CYS A 249 -7.62 -7.22 1.14
C CYS A 249 -6.64 -6.98 2.30
N GLY A 250 -5.78 -5.95 2.24
CA GLY A 250 -4.78 -5.67 3.26
C GLY A 250 -3.82 -6.85 3.48
N THR A 251 -3.85 -7.47 4.66
CA THR A 251 -3.09 -8.69 4.98
C THR A 251 -3.74 -9.98 4.45
N GLY A 252 -4.88 -9.86 3.79
CA GLY A 252 -5.66 -10.99 3.29
C GLY A 252 -6.51 -11.70 4.35
N VAL A 253 -6.63 -11.15 5.56
CA VAL A 253 -7.25 -11.83 6.71
C VAL A 253 -8.68 -12.32 6.46
N ILE A 254 -9.51 -11.55 5.75
CA ILE A 254 -10.90 -11.93 5.45
C ILE A 254 -10.91 -13.11 4.47
N GLY A 255 -10.19 -12.98 3.35
CA GLY A 255 -10.12 -14.02 2.33
C GLY A 255 -9.47 -15.31 2.83
N LEU A 256 -8.33 -15.23 3.55
CA LEU A 256 -7.70 -16.42 4.13
C LEU A 256 -8.64 -17.12 5.13
N SER A 257 -9.41 -16.35 5.91
CA SER A 257 -10.41 -16.93 6.82
C SER A 257 -11.55 -17.66 6.09
N LEU A 258 -11.92 -17.17 4.91
CA LEU A 258 -12.87 -17.88 4.03
C LEU A 258 -12.25 -19.17 3.47
N LEU A 259 -10.99 -19.11 2.98
CA LEU A 259 -10.26 -20.30 2.49
C LEU A 259 -10.04 -21.34 3.58
N LYS A 260 -9.74 -20.93 4.83
CA LYS A 260 -9.60 -21.87 5.95
C LYS A 260 -10.88 -22.66 6.20
N ARG A 261 -12.05 -22.01 6.06
CA ARG A 261 -13.35 -22.66 6.22
C ARG A 261 -13.77 -23.47 5.00
N THR A 262 -13.32 -23.07 3.83
CA THR A 262 -13.80 -23.59 2.54
C THR A 262 -12.66 -23.53 1.53
N PRO A 263 -11.75 -24.52 1.55
CA PRO A 263 -10.54 -24.54 0.72
C PRO A 263 -10.81 -24.57 -0.79
N GLU A 264 -12.01 -24.97 -1.22
CA GLU A 264 -12.38 -25.09 -2.63
C GLU A 264 -12.84 -23.78 -3.28
N LEU A 265 -12.80 -22.67 -2.55
CA LEU A 265 -13.14 -21.35 -3.11
C LEU A 265 -12.07 -20.90 -4.11
N ALA A 266 -12.51 -20.36 -5.24
CA ALA A 266 -11.65 -19.55 -6.09
C ALA A 266 -11.63 -18.11 -5.57
N LEU A 267 -10.58 -17.75 -4.85
CA LEU A 267 -10.46 -16.46 -4.18
C LEU A 267 -9.53 -15.53 -4.93
N THR A 268 -9.99 -14.31 -5.17
CA THR A 268 -9.21 -13.20 -5.68
C THR A 268 -9.05 -12.16 -4.56
N PHE A 269 -7.82 -11.81 -4.26
CA PHE A 269 -7.45 -10.72 -3.34
C PHE A 269 -7.05 -9.50 -4.16
N CYS A 270 -7.59 -8.35 -3.83
CA CYS A 270 -7.34 -7.13 -4.57
C CYS A 270 -7.01 -5.97 -3.62
N ASP A 271 -5.95 -5.22 -3.93
CA ASP A 271 -5.57 -4.01 -3.20
C ASP A 271 -4.83 -3.04 -4.13
N VAL A 272 -4.78 -1.76 -3.77
CA VAL A 272 -3.96 -0.75 -4.43
C VAL A 272 -2.53 -0.74 -3.91
N ASN A 273 -2.28 -1.28 -2.73
CA ASN A 273 -1.02 -1.17 -2.01
C ASN A 273 -0.15 -2.41 -2.22
N ALA A 274 1.05 -2.23 -2.77
CA ALA A 274 2.00 -3.32 -3.03
C ALA A 274 2.40 -4.08 -1.75
N MET A 275 2.51 -3.36 -0.60
CA MET A 275 2.82 -3.98 0.70
C MET A 275 1.69 -4.90 1.17
N ALA A 276 0.44 -4.52 0.93
CA ALA A 276 -0.74 -5.33 1.23
C ALA A 276 -0.77 -6.60 0.38
N LEU A 277 -0.54 -6.47 -0.93
CA LEU A 277 -0.48 -7.60 -1.85
C LEU A 277 0.63 -8.58 -1.50
N GLU A 278 1.82 -8.08 -1.15
CA GLU A 278 2.94 -8.92 -0.72
C GLU A 278 2.67 -9.60 0.62
N ALA A 279 2.09 -8.89 1.60
CA ALA A 279 1.67 -9.47 2.86
C ALA A 279 0.65 -10.61 2.65
N THR A 280 -0.32 -10.40 1.76
CA THR A 280 -1.31 -11.42 1.38
C THR A 280 -0.65 -12.64 0.72
N ARG A 281 0.28 -12.45 -0.26
CA ARG A 281 1.01 -13.57 -0.89
C ARG A 281 1.78 -14.40 0.12
N ARG A 282 2.51 -13.74 1.02
CA ARG A 282 3.26 -14.43 2.10
C ARG A 282 2.33 -15.16 3.07
N SER A 283 1.22 -14.53 3.44
CA SER A 283 0.20 -15.15 4.30
C SER A 283 -0.40 -16.40 3.64
N LEU A 284 -0.72 -16.35 2.35
CA LEU A 284 -1.18 -17.52 1.59
C LEU A 284 -0.14 -18.64 1.59
N ALA A 285 1.12 -18.32 1.25
CA ALA A 285 2.21 -19.30 1.21
C ALA A 285 2.45 -19.96 2.58
N LEU A 286 2.47 -19.15 3.65
CA LEU A 286 2.70 -19.63 5.01
C LEU A 286 1.59 -20.61 5.49
N ASN A 287 0.35 -20.37 5.08
CA ASN A 287 -0.78 -21.23 5.40
C ASN A 287 -1.04 -22.32 4.34
N GLN A 288 -0.16 -22.48 3.34
CA GLN A 288 -0.31 -23.45 2.24
C GLN A 288 -1.65 -23.30 1.49
N MET A 289 -2.10 -22.07 1.31
CA MET A 289 -3.33 -21.71 0.62
C MET A 289 -3.02 -21.09 -0.74
N THR A 290 -3.98 -21.16 -1.66
CA THR A 290 -3.86 -20.59 -3.00
C THR A 290 -4.97 -19.55 -3.25
N GLY A 291 -4.63 -18.50 -4.01
CA GLY A 291 -5.55 -17.46 -4.42
C GLY A 291 -4.85 -16.47 -5.37
N ASP A 292 -5.62 -15.82 -6.20
CA ASP A 292 -5.12 -14.79 -7.10
C ASP A 292 -4.93 -13.48 -6.35
N VAL A 293 -3.75 -12.86 -6.46
CA VAL A 293 -3.43 -11.59 -5.78
C VAL A 293 -3.15 -10.52 -6.83
N VAL A 294 -4.06 -9.55 -6.95
CA VAL A 294 -4.14 -8.60 -8.06
C VAL A 294 -4.04 -7.15 -7.55
N ALA A 295 -3.18 -6.36 -8.18
CA ALA A 295 -3.15 -4.91 -7.97
C ALA A 295 -4.31 -4.25 -8.75
N SER A 296 -5.11 -3.42 -8.07
CA SER A 296 -6.22 -2.74 -8.72
C SER A 296 -6.69 -1.52 -7.92
N ASP A 297 -7.03 -0.44 -8.62
CA ASP A 297 -7.84 0.65 -8.05
C ASP A 297 -9.31 0.29 -8.22
N MET A 298 -9.93 -0.17 -7.16
CA MET A 298 -11.30 -0.70 -7.16
C MET A 298 -11.49 -1.80 -8.24
N TRP A 299 -12.21 -1.48 -9.30
CA TRP A 299 -12.60 -2.42 -10.36
C TRP A 299 -11.69 -2.40 -11.58
N GLN A 300 -10.63 -1.59 -11.57
CA GLN A 300 -9.72 -1.48 -12.70
C GLN A 300 -9.01 -2.82 -12.96
N GLY A 301 -9.19 -3.37 -14.15
CA GLY A 301 -8.62 -4.68 -14.51
C GLY A 301 -9.36 -5.89 -13.95
N ILE A 302 -10.40 -5.70 -13.13
CA ILE A 302 -11.29 -6.77 -12.68
C ILE A 302 -12.40 -6.96 -13.72
N THR A 303 -12.35 -8.05 -14.47
CA THR A 303 -13.31 -8.35 -15.54
C THR A 303 -14.29 -9.47 -15.17
N GLU A 304 -13.98 -10.24 -14.14
CA GLU A 304 -14.74 -11.38 -13.69
C GLU A 304 -16.00 -11.00 -12.92
N ARG A 305 -16.87 -11.98 -12.79
CA ARG A 305 -18.03 -11.91 -11.91
C ARG A 305 -17.91 -12.91 -10.77
N PHE A 306 -18.32 -12.46 -9.57
CA PHE A 306 -18.16 -13.17 -8.31
C PHE A 306 -19.49 -13.62 -7.72
N ASP A 307 -19.44 -14.69 -6.95
CA ASP A 307 -20.58 -15.16 -6.15
C ASP A 307 -20.65 -14.38 -4.82
N LEU A 308 -19.51 -13.85 -4.35
CA LEU A 308 -19.38 -13.01 -3.17
C LEU A 308 -18.31 -11.94 -3.43
N ILE A 309 -18.64 -10.70 -3.14
CA ILE A 309 -17.69 -9.60 -2.98
C ILE A 309 -17.72 -9.18 -1.53
N ILE A 310 -16.57 -9.25 -0.85
CA ILE A 310 -16.44 -8.89 0.56
C ILE A 310 -15.40 -7.79 0.73
N SER A 311 -15.66 -6.82 1.62
CA SER A 311 -14.75 -5.69 1.80
C SER A 311 -14.86 -5.05 3.17
N ASN A 312 -13.72 -4.58 3.69
CA ASN A 312 -13.64 -3.55 4.71
C ASN A 312 -13.00 -2.30 4.04
N PRO A 313 -13.78 -1.49 3.34
CA PRO A 313 -13.23 -0.43 2.50
C PRO A 313 -12.65 0.73 3.31
N PRO A 314 -11.62 1.45 2.81
CA PRO A 314 -10.91 2.50 3.53
C PRO A 314 -11.68 3.84 3.69
N PHE A 315 -12.95 3.90 3.33
CA PHE A 315 -13.77 5.12 3.31
C PHE A 315 -14.34 5.41 4.70
N HIS A 316 -13.53 5.95 5.61
CA HIS A 316 -13.88 6.03 7.03
C HIS A 316 -14.13 7.44 7.57
N THR A 317 -13.80 8.51 6.82
CA THR A 317 -13.80 9.87 7.36
C THR A 317 -15.15 10.58 7.24
N GLY A 318 -16.03 10.08 6.38
CA GLY A 318 -17.35 10.69 6.13
C GLY A 318 -17.26 12.02 5.36
N GLN A 319 -16.14 12.30 4.70
CA GLN A 319 -16.01 13.44 3.80
C GLN A 319 -16.76 13.19 2.48
N LYS A 320 -17.10 14.25 1.76
CA LYS A 320 -17.82 14.14 0.48
C LYS A 320 -17.11 13.21 -0.52
N THR A 321 -15.78 13.32 -0.60
CA THR A 321 -14.95 12.46 -1.48
C THR A 321 -15.05 10.98 -1.13
N ASP A 322 -15.19 10.63 0.17
CA ASP A 322 -15.33 9.24 0.61
C ASP A 322 -16.68 8.67 0.20
N TYR A 323 -17.75 9.49 0.24
CA TYR A 323 -19.08 9.07 -0.22
C TYR A 323 -19.12 8.86 -1.74
N ASP A 324 -18.47 9.71 -2.51
CA ASP A 324 -18.40 9.56 -3.97
C ASP A 324 -17.64 8.27 -4.36
N LEU A 325 -16.58 7.94 -3.62
CA LEU A 325 -15.82 6.71 -3.81
C LEU A 325 -16.64 5.48 -3.39
N ALA A 326 -17.33 5.55 -2.25
CA ALA A 326 -18.21 4.48 -1.78
C ALA A 326 -19.39 4.23 -2.73
N ASP A 327 -20.01 5.29 -3.25
CA ASP A 327 -21.10 5.19 -4.23
C ASP A 327 -20.61 4.50 -5.51
N ARG A 328 -19.46 4.93 -6.05
CA ARG A 328 -18.85 4.31 -7.23
C ARG A 328 -18.52 2.83 -6.97
N PHE A 329 -17.93 2.52 -5.82
CA PHE A 329 -17.60 1.16 -5.44
C PHE A 329 -18.84 0.26 -5.39
N ILE A 330 -19.88 0.68 -4.67
CA ILE A 330 -21.11 -0.10 -4.46
C ILE A 330 -21.89 -0.30 -5.76
N ARG A 331 -22.03 0.76 -6.59
CA ARG A 331 -22.76 0.66 -7.87
C ARG A 331 -22.05 -0.29 -8.84
N GLN A 332 -20.73 -0.22 -8.92
CA GLN A 332 -19.96 -1.10 -9.80
C GLN A 332 -19.92 -2.54 -9.27
N ALA A 333 -19.94 -2.76 -7.95
CA ALA A 333 -20.01 -4.10 -7.37
C ALA A 333 -21.16 -4.94 -7.93
N LYS A 334 -22.33 -4.33 -8.18
CA LYS A 334 -23.47 -5.01 -8.78
C LYS A 334 -23.17 -5.61 -10.16
N GLN A 335 -22.34 -4.93 -10.97
CA GLN A 335 -21.96 -5.38 -12.31
C GLN A 335 -20.99 -6.57 -12.26
N HIS A 336 -20.20 -6.66 -11.19
CA HIS A 336 -19.24 -7.72 -10.94
C HIS A 336 -19.81 -8.89 -10.11
N LEU A 337 -21.10 -8.86 -9.81
CA LEU A 337 -21.78 -9.98 -9.17
C LEU A 337 -22.47 -10.89 -10.20
N LYS A 338 -22.44 -12.19 -9.94
CA LYS A 338 -23.27 -13.17 -10.63
C LYS A 338 -24.72 -13.06 -10.14
N ARG A 339 -25.64 -13.70 -10.87
CA ARG A 339 -27.04 -13.85 -10.40
C ARG A 339 -27.06 -14.51 -9.02
N ASN A 340 -27.79 -13.93 -8.07
CA ASN A 340 -27.80 -14.28 -6.64
C ASN A 340 -26.47 -14.09 -5.92
N GLY A 341 -25.51 -13.40 -6.52
CA GLY A 341 -24.27 -13.01 -5.87
C GLY A 341 -24.49 -11.98 -4.76
N GLU A 342 -23.63 -11.99 -3.77
CA GLU A 342 -23.73 -11.14 -2.58
C GLU A 342 -22.60 -10.11 -2.52
N LEU A 343 -22.97 -8.86 -2.24
CA LEU A 343 -22.04 -7.84 -1.74
C LEU A 343 -22.14 -7.82 -0.21
N ARG A 344 -21.00 -7.91 0.50
CA ARG A 344 -20.90 -7.79 1.93
C ARG A 344 -19.84 -6.80 2.34
N ILE A 345 -20.23 -5.74 3.05
CA ILE A 345 -19.33 -4.65 3.44
C ILE A 345 -19.43 -4.42 4.94
N VAL A 346 -18.28 -4.25 5.62
CA VAL A 346 -18.27 -3.66 6.96
C VAL A 346 -17.91 -2.18 6.85
N ALA A 347 -18.60 -1.33 7.57
CA ALA A 347 -18.36 0.11 7.55
C ALA A 347 -18.72 0.75 8.90
N ASN A 348 -18.18 1.96 9.14
CA ASN A 348 -18.59 2.76 10.29
C ASN A 348 -20.10 3.01 10.28
N ARG A 349 -20.74 2.88 11.43
CA ARG A 349 -22.20 2.98 11.61
C ARG A 349 -22.79 4.32 11.17
N PHE A 350 -22.03 5.41 11.28
CA PHE A 350 -22.52 6.75 10.89
C PHE A 350 -22.50 6.98 9.36
N LEU A 351 -21.90 6.08 8.57
CA LEU A 351 -21.85 6.21 7.13
C LEU A 351 -23.17 5.79 6.49
N LYS A 352 -23.64 6.57 5.51
CA LYS A 352 -24.89 6.35 4.79
C LYS A 352 -24.79 5.25 3.71
N TYR A 353 -24.07 4.17 4.02
CA TYR A 353 -23.94 3.05 3.08
C TYR A 353 -25.23 2.32 2.79
N PRO A 354 -26.16 2.13 3.78
CA PRO A 354 -27.46 1.53 3.49
C PRO A 354 -28.21 2.22 2.37
N ASP A 355 -28.25 3.57 2.37
CA ASP A 355 -28.97 4.36 1.36
C ASP A 355 -28.38 4.12 -0.04
N ILE A 356 -27.05 4.05 -0.16
CA ILE A 356 -26.35 3.81 -1.42
C ILE A 356 -26.59 2.36 -1.89
N ILE A 357 -26.53 1.40 -0.97
CA ILE A 357 -26.76 -0.02 -1.27
C ILE A 357 -28.19 -0.22 -1.73
N GLU A 358 -29.17 0.33 -1.00
CA GLU A 358 -30.59 0.22 -1.34
C GLU A 358 -30.90 0.86 -2.69
N ALA A 359 -30.36 2.06 -2.96
CA ALA A 359 -30.52 2.72 -4.24
C ALA A 359 -29.91 1.91 -5.41
N SER A 360 -28.85 1.13 -5.15
CA SER A 360 -28.14 0.35 -6.18
C SER A 360 -28.74 -1.04 -6.38
N PHE A 361 -29.09 -1.73 -5.29
CA PHE A 361 -29.52 -3.14 -5.29
C PHE A 361 -31.03 -3.32 -5.14
N GLY A 362 -31.75 -2.29 -4.67
CA GLY A 362 -33.18 -2.35 -4.36
C GLY A 362 -33.49 -2.85 -2.94
N HIS A 363 -32.49 -3.27 -2.20
CA HIS A 363 -32.57 -3.67 -0.79
C HIS A 363 -31.22 -3.61 -0.12
N CYS A 364 -31.22 -3.49 1.22
CA CYS A 364 -30.02 -3.55 2.05
C CYS A 364 -30.36 -4.29 3.36
N GLU A 365 -29.62 -5.34 3.66
CA GLU A 365 -29.76 -6.13 4.87
C GLU A 365 -28.64 -5.78 5.87
N ARG A 366 -29.00 -5.54 7.13
CA ARG A 366 -28.03 -5.41 8.22
C ARG A 366 -27.79 -6.78 8.84
N ILE A 367 -26.59 -7.32 8.64
CA ILE A 367 -26.18 -8.64 9.14
C ILE A 367 -25.79 -8.59 10.63
N ALA A 368 -25.04 -7.55 11.02
CA ALA A 368 -24.59 -7.36 12.40
C ALA A 368 -24.20 -5.90 12.65
N GLU A 369 -24.19 -5.51 13.93
CA GLU A 369 -23.70 -4.20 14.34
C GLU A 369 -22.99 -4.22 15.69
N THR A 370 -22.15 -3.21 15.89
CA THR A 370 -21.55 -2.82 17.17
C THR A 370 -21.83 -1.34 17.41
N GLY A 371 -21.32 -0.78 18.50
CA GLY A 371 -21.38 0.68 18.74
C GLY A 371 -20.75 1.52 17.62
N LYS A 372 -19.76 0.98 16.88
CA LYS A 372 -18.98 1.71 15.86
C LYS A 372 -19.24 1.23 14.43
N PHE A 373 -19.42 -0.07 14.22
CA PHE A 373 -19.43 -0.70 12.90
C PHE A 373 -20.74 -1.45 12.63
N CYS A 374 -21.12 -1.49 11.35
CA CYS A 374 -22.19 -2.33 10.84
C CYS A 374 -21.70 -3.18 9.67
N ILE A 375 -22.25 -4.39 9.53
CA ILE A 375 -22.12 -5.21 8.33
C ILE A 375 -23.40 -5.11 7.53
N TRP A 376 -23.24 -4.68 6.29
CA TRP A 376 -24.30 -4.54 5.31
C TRP A 376 -24.17 -5.61 4.24
N SER A 377 -25.30 -6.14 3.76
CA SER A 377 -25.36 -7.12 2.68
C SER A 377 -26.43 -6.77 1.69
N ALA A 378 -26.17 -7.03 0.41
CA ALA A 378 -27.15 -6.99 -0.66
C ALA A 378 -26.88 -8.08 -1.70
N ARG A 379 -27.91 -8.49 -2.45
CA ARG A 379 -27.81 -9.53 -3.48
C ARG A 379 -28.32 -9.02 -4.83
N VAL A 380 -27.83 -9.63 -5.94
CA VAL A 380 -28.30 -9.35 -7.30
C VAL A 380 -29.40 -10.34 -7.69
#